data_4ebfa203207169803aa300797ed77ee0
#
_entry.id   4ebfa203207169803aa300797ed77ee0
#
_cell.length_a   1.000
_cell.length_b   1.000
_cell.length_c   1.000
_cell.angle_alpha   90.00
_cell.angle_beta   90.00
_cell.angle_gamma   90.00
#
_symmetry.space_group_name_H-M   'P 1'
#
loop_
_entity.id
_entity.type
_entity.pdbx_description
1 polymer ?
#
loop_
_entity_poly.entity_id
_entity_poly.type
_entity_poly.pdbx_seq_one_letter_code
_entity_poly.pdbx_strand_id
1 'polypeptide(L)'
;DLLDHHAIPIVTQVEELAGVLSALADKVKLVITDSQAFKEVNQIVPADIPLTSFSILFARHKGNLQQLMEGVRMVEQLRDGDKVLIAEGCTHRRQCDDIGTVKIPNWLRTHTGCKLDIETCSGSSFPADLSPYAMVIHCGGCTLHEKEMKHRIFMAKEQKVPIVNYGIFIAYINGIVQRSTELFRDK
;
A
#
# COMPACT_ATOMS: atom_id res chain seq x y z
N ASP A 1 -18.48 -11.25 -11.13
CA ASP A 1 -17.13 -10.79 -11.55
C ASP A 1 -16.11 -11.91 -11.65
N LEU A 2 -15.66 -12.59 -10.55
CA LEU A 2 -14.72 -13.71 -10.67
C LEU A 2 -15.33 -14.89 -11.46
N LEU A 3 -16.59 -15.17 -11.26
CA LEU A 3 -17.32 -16.22 -12.00
C LEU A 3 -17.46 -15.86 -13.48
N ASP A 4 -17.67 -14.59 -13.81
CA ASP A 4 -17.76 -14.12 -15.21
C ASP A 4 -16.43 -14.33 -15.96
N HIS A 5 -15.33 -14.38 -15.23
CA HIS A 5 -14.00 -14.67 -15.75
C HIS A 5 -13.55 -16.13 -15.56
N HIS A 6 -14.47 -17.01 -15.18
CA HIS A 6 -14.19 -18.42 -14.88
C HIS A 6 -13.05 -18.61 -13.86
N ALA A 7 -12.90 -17.67 -12.93
CA ALA A 7 -11.86 -17.70 -11.91
C ALA A 7 -12.39 -18.29 -10.59
N ILE A 8 -11.60 -19.15 -9.97
CA ILE A 8 -11.90 -19.75 -8.67
C ILE A 8 -11.01 -19.08 -7.63
N PRO A 9 -11.57 -18.37 -6.64
CA PRO A 9 -10.78 -17.84 -5.53
C PRO A 9 -10.46 -18.95 -4.53
N ILE A 10 -9.21 -19.01 -4.10
CA ILE A 10 -8.76 -19.87 -3.01
C ILE A 10 -8.15 -18.97 -1.94
N VAL A 11 -8.61 -19.13 -0.72
CA VAL A 11 -8.11 -18.38 0.45
C VAL A 11 -7.29 -19.33 1.31
N THR A 12 -6.06 -18.91 1.65
CA THR A 12 -5.14 -19.69 2.46
C THR A 12 -4.32 -18.79 3.40
N GLN A 13 -3.78 -19.34 4.45
CA GLN A 13 -2.80 -18.67 5.31
C GLN A 13 -1.39 -18.75 4.68
N VAL A 14 -0.49 -17.88 5.13
CA VAL A 14 0.87 -17.81 4.57
C VAL A 14 1.61 -19.13 4.74
N GLU A 15 1.44 -19.78 5.88
CA GLU A 15 2.08 -21.05 6.23
C GLU A 15 1.68 -22.20 5.30
N GLU A 16 0.47 -22.14 4.76
CA GLU A 16 -0.07 -23.19 3.86
C GLU A 16 0.15 -22.86 2.38
N LEU A 17 0.56 -21.62 2.07
CA LEU A 17 0.65 -21.12 0.70
C LEU A 17 1.51 -21.98 -0.21
N ALA A 18 2.68 -22.43 0.28
CA ALA A 18 3.59 -23.28 -0.51
C ALA A 18 2.94 -24.61 -0.93
N GLY A 19 2.19 -25.24 -0.02
CA GLY A 19 1.43 -26.47 -0.29
C GLY A 19 0.32 -26.25 -1.32
N VAL A 20 -0.42 -25.13 -1.20
CA VAL A 20 -1.49 -24.77 -2.12
C VAL A 20 -0.93 -24.51 -3.53
N LEU A 21 0.17 -23.75 -3.63
CA LEU A 21 0.83 -23.48 -4.93
C LEU A 21 1.31 -24.77 -5.58
N SER A 22 1.90 -25.69 -4.79
CA SER A 22 2.33 -26.98 -5.30
C SER A 22 1.18 -27.85 -5.81
N ALA A 23 0.05 -27.85 -5.10
CA ALA A 23 -1.13 -28.63 -5.48
C ALA A 23 -1.84 -28.09 -6.72
N LEU A 24 -1.80 -26.77 -6.94
CA LEU A 24 -2.45 -26.11 -8.08
C LEU A 24 -1.57 -25.99 -9.32
N ALA A 25 -0.26 -26.07 -9.14
CA ALA A 25 0.76 -25.98 -10.19
C ALA A 25 0.51 -24.78 -11.15
N ASP A 26 0.41 -25.01 -12.44
CA ASP A 26 0.24 -24.02 -13.52
C ASP A 26 -1.15 -23.34 -13.56
N LYS A 27 -2.07 -23.77 -12.71
CA LYS A 27 -3.44 -23.21 -12.66
C LYS A 27 -3.51 -21.87 -11.92
N VAL A 28 -2.49 -21.55 -11.10
CA VAL A 28 -2.45 -20.26 -10.39
C VAL A 28 -2.17 -19.13 -11.37
N LYS A 29 -3.07 -18.15 -11.42
CA LYS A 29 -2.95 -17.00 -12.35
C LYS A 29 -2.50 -15.72 -11.65
N LEU A 30 -2.79 -15.60 -10.36
CA LEU A 30 -2.48 -14.41 -9.56
C LEU A 30 -2.50 -14.76 -8.09
N VAL A 31 -1.56 -14.22 -7.34
CA VAL A 31 -1.58 -14.21 -5.87
C VAL A 31 -1.85 -12.78 -5.38
N ILE A 32 -2.84 -12.64 -4.50
CA ILE A 32 -3.19 -11.38 -3.85
C ILE A 32 -3.01 -11.57 -2.35
N THR A 33 -2.20 -10.71 -1.72
CA THR A 33 -1.92 -10.81 -0.30
C THR A 33 -2.29 -9.55 0.48
N ASP A 34 -2.33 -9.63 1.79
CA ASP A 34 -2.20 -8.45 2.64
C ASP A 34 -0.80 -7.86 2.50
N SER A 35 -0.70 -6.54 2.46
CA SER A 35 0.59 -5.87 2.25
C SER A 35 1.59 -6.14 3.38
N GLN A 36 1.14 -6.43 4.60
CA GLN A 36 2.02 -6.75 5.70
C GLN A 36 2.74 -8.10 5.51
N ALA A 37 2.11 -9.04 4.80
CA ALA A 37 2.68 -10.34 4.48
C ALA A 37 3.57 -10.34 3.21
N PHE A 38 3.73 -9.20 2.54
CA PHE A 38 4.45 -9.11 1.26
C PHE A 38 5.84 -9.76 1.29
N LYS A 39 6.61 -9.53 2.36
CA LYS A 39 7.98 -10.05 2.47
C LYS A 39 8.00 -11.59 2.44
N GLU A 40 7.16 -12.22 3.25
CA GLU A 40 7.05 -13.67 3.35
C GLU A 40 6.47 -14.29 2.09
N VAL A 41 5.34 -13.75 1.62
CA VAL A 41 4.66 -14.23 0.42
C VAL A 41 5.55 -14.13 -0.81
N ASN A 42 6.33 -13.04 -0.93
CA ASN A 42 7.27 -12.87 -2.05
C ASN A 42 8.40 -13.93 -2.08
N GLN A 43 8.76 -14.50 -0.93
CA GLN A 43 9.75 -15.58 -0.84
C GLN A 43 9.17 -16.94 -1.24
N ILE A 44 7.85 -17.12 -1.08
CA ILE A 44 7.15 -18.39 -1.33
C ILE A 44 6.66 -18.45 -2.78
N VAL A 45 6.13 -17.34 -3.30
CA VAL A 45 5.50 -17.31 -4.64
C VAL A 45 6.57 -17.25 -5.73
N PRO A 46 6.58 -18.23 -6.67
CA PRO A 46 7.48 -18.23 -7.82
C PRO A 46 7.45 -16.92 -8.62
N ALA A 47 8.57 -16.58 -9.26
CA ALA A 47 8.72 -15.28 -9.94
C ALA A 47 7.81 -15.13 -11.16
N ASP A 48 7.43 -16.24 -11.79
CA ASP A 48 6.54 -16.31 -12.95
C ASP A 48 5.05 -16.16 -12.60
N ILE A 49 4.70 -16.27 -11.30
CA ILE A 49 3.33 -16.04 -10.83
C ILE A 49 3.18 -14.56 -10.42
N PRO A 50 2.26 -13.82 -11.05
CA PRO A 50 1.98 -12.44 -10.65
C PRO A 50 1.58 -12.33 -9.19
N LEU A 51 2.14 -11.32 -8.51
CA LEU A 51 1.89 -11.07 -7.09
C LEU A 51 1.51 -9.61 -6.88
N THR A 52 0.42 -9.36 -6.14
CA THR A 52 0.02 -8.01 -5.74
C THR A 52 -0.63 -8.01 -4.36
N SER A 53 -1.10 -6.85 -3.89
CA SER A 53 -1.87 -6.76 -2.65
C SER A 53 -3.20 -6.04 -2.83
N PHE A 54 -4.13 -6.27 -1.91
CA PHE A 54 -5.40 -5.56 -1.89
C PHE A 54 -5.21 -4.04 -1.85
N SER A 55 -4.24 -3.53 -1.10
CA SER A 55 -3.95 -2.10 -1.03
C SER A 55 -3.51 -1.52 -2.38
N ILE A 56 -2.73 -2.26 -3.18
CA ILE A 56 -2.32 -1.85 -4.53
C ILE A 56 -3.50 -1.95 -5.51
N LEU A 57 -4.33 -2.99 -5.40
CA LEU A 57 -5.57 -3.09 -6.16
C LEU A 57 -6.49 -1.89 -5.91
N PHE A 58 -6.66 -1.47 -4.66
CA PHE A 58 -7.43 -0.26 -4.34
C PHE A 58 -6.77 1.01 -4.88
N ALA A 59 -5.44 1.11 -4.87
CA ALA A 59 -4.73 2.23 -5.50
C ALA A 59 -5.05 2.35 -6.99
N ARG A 60 -5.15 1.22 -7.69
CA ARG A 60 -5.53 1.17 -9.12
C ARG A 60 -7.01 1.46 -9.33
N HIS A 61 -7.89 0.88 -8.51
CA HIS A 61 -9.35 0.94 -8.68
C HIS A 61 -9.95 2.27 -8.23
N LYS A 62 -9.59 2.76 -7.03
CA LYS A 62 -10.17 3.95 -6.41
C LYS A 62 -9.26 5.18 -6.44
N GLY A 63 -7.97 4.99 -6.73
CA GLY A 63 -6.96 6.05 -6.64
C GLY A 63 -6.38 6.46 -7.99
N ASN A 64 -5.11 6.80 -7.94
CA ASN A 64 -4.25 7.03 -9.10
C ASN A 64 -2.92 6.30 -8.85
N LEU A 65 -2.80 5.08 -9.37
CA LEU A 65 -1.65 4.22 -9.12
C LEU A 65 -0.34 4.90 -9.53
N GLN A 66 -0.31 5.57 -10.68
CA GLN A 66 0.90 6.24 -11.16
C GLN A 66 1.36 7.34 -10.20
N GLN A 67 0.46 8.22 -9.78
CA GLN A 67 0.77 9.30 -8.84
C GLN A 67 1.27 8.74 -7.50
N LEU A 68 0.66 7.67 -7.00
CA LEU A 68 1.07 7.02 -5.75
C LEU A 68 2.45 6.34 -5.88
N MET A 69 2.78 5.80 -7.06
CA MET A 69 4.11 5.26 -7.36
C MET A 69 5.18 6.34 -7.52
N GLU A 70 4.81 7.50 -8.03
CA GLU A 70 5.71 8.66 -8.07
C GLU A 70 5.97 9.18 -6.64
N GLY A 71 4.92 9.24 -5.83
CA GLY A 71 4.99 9.72 -4.44
C GLY A 71 5.91 8.89 -3.55
N VAL A 72 6.02 7.56 -3.76
CA VAL A 72 6.87 6.71 -2.92
C VAL A 72 8.35 7.05 -3.02
N ARG A 73 8.81 7.60 -4.15
CA ARG A 73 10.21 7.99 -4.36
C ARG A 73 10.66 9.09 -3.40
N MET A 74 9.71 9.84 -2.83
CA MET A 74 10.00 10.88 -1.85
C MET A 74 10.55 10.32 -0.53
N VAL A 75 10.31 9.04 -0.24
CA VAL A 75 10.86 8.36 0.95
C VAL A 75 12.38 8.51 1.04
N GLU A 76 13.10 8.43 -0.09
CA GLU A 76 14.56 8.57 -0.13
C GLU A 76 15.06 10.03 0.03
N GLN A 77 14.16 11.00 0.00
CA GLN A 77 14.50 12.42 0.10
C GLN A 77 14.18 13.00 1.49
N LEU A 78 13.54 12.22 2.35
CA LEU A 78 13.19 12.63 3.71
C LEU A 78 14.44 12.90 4.55
N ARG A 79 14.34 13.88 5.43
CA ARG A 79 15.43 14.37 6.29
C ARG A 79 14.97 14.46 7.74
N ASP A 80 15.93 14.59 8.65
CA ASP A 80 15.64 14.84 10.05
C ASP A 80 14.77 16.09 10.23
N GLY A 81 13.71 15.95 10.99
CA GLY A 81 12.73 17.00 11.26
C GLY A 81 11.59 17.11 10.24
N ASP A 82 11.66 16.37 9.12
CA ASP A 82 10.54 16.36 8.16
C ASP A 82 9.26 15.81 8.80
N LYS A 83 8.15 16.49 8.51
CA LYS A 83 6.83 16.11 9.02
C LYS A 83 6.13 15.20 8.02
N VAL A 84 5.68 14.03 8.46
CA VAL A 84 4.99 13.04 7.62
C VAL A 84 3.60 12.78 8.17
N LEU A 85 2.58 12.90 7.32
CA LEU A 85 1.20 12.57 7.67
C LEU A 85 0.91 11.10 7.34
N ILE A 86 0.48 10.33 8.34
CA ILE A 86 -0.10 9.00 8.13
C ILE A 86 -1.61 9.12 8.22
N ALA A 87 -2.29 8.87 7.09
CA ALA A 87 -3.72 9.09 6.94
C ALA A 87 -4.49 7.79 6.78
N GLU A 88 -5.50 7.59 7.62
CA GLU A 88 -6.40 6.45 7.55
C GLU A 88 -7.79 6.86 7.06
N GLY A 89 -8.40 6.03 6.22
CA GLY A 89 -9.72 6.29 5.66
C GLY A 89 -10.87 6.00 6.61
N CYS A 90 -10.64 5.27 7.67
CA CYS A 90 -11.67 4.86 8.64
C CYS A 90 -11.20 5.04 10.07
N THR A 91 -12.17 4.99 11.00
CA THR A 91 -11.94 4.99 12.44
C THR A 91 -12.10 3.57 12.97
N HIS A 92 -11.24 2.65 12.56
CA HIS A 92 -11.26 1.28 13.09
C HIS A 92 -10.66 1.22 14.49
N ARG A 93 -10.99 0.15 15.22
CA ARG A 93 -10.41 -0.08 16.55
C ARG A 93 -8.92 -0.38 16.42
N ARG A 94 -8.09 0.51 16.94
CA ARG A 94 -6.63 0.34 16.97
C ARG A 94 -6.24 -0.78 17.93
N GLN A 95 -5.30 -1.61 17.48
CA GLN A 95 -4.66 -2.66 18.29
C GLN A 95 -3.24 -2.23 18.68
N CYS A 96 -2.60 -2.96 19.58
CA CYS A 96 -1.23 -2.64 20.04
C CYS A 96 -0.22 -2.56 18.89
N ASP A 97 -0.40 -3.38 17.85
CA ASP A 97 0.47 -3.43 16.65
C ASP A 97 -0.21 -2.83 15.41
N ASP A 98 -0.94 -1.74 15.60
CA ASP A 98 -1.66 -1.08 14.51
C ASP A 98 -0.72 -0.66 13.37
N ILE A 99 -1.17 -0.92 12.13
CA ILE A 99 -0.34 -0.68 10.95
C ILE A 99 -0.01 0.80 10.76
N GLY A 100 -1.00 1.69 10.92
CA GLY A 100 -0.84 3.11 10.65
C GLY A 100 -0.09 3.84 11.75
N THR A 101 -0.36 3.54 13.01
CA THR A 101 0.18 4.29 14.15
C THR A 101 1.47 3.70 14.73
N VAL A 102 1.78 2.43 14.42
CA VAL A 102 2.96 1.74 14.96
C VAL A 102 3.88 1.24 13.86
N LYS A 103 3.39 0.36 12.96
CA LYS A 103 4.27 -0.34 12.01
C LYS A 103 4.82 0.60 10.93
N ILE A 104 3.98 1.38 10.26
CA ILE A 104 4.41 2.31 9.21
C ILE A 104 5.41 3.34 9.74
N PRO A 105 5.18 4.03 10.89
CA PRO A 105 6.16 4.89 11.50
C PRO A 105 7.52 4.24 11.74
N ASN A 106 7.50 3.03 12.31
CA ASN A 106 8.73 2.31 12.62
C ASN A 106 9.49 1.88 11.36
N TRP A 107 8.78 1.35 10.36
CA TRP A 107 9.38 0.97 9.09
C TRP A 107 9.95 2.17 8.35
N LEU A 108 9.24 3.31 8.33
CA LEU A 108 9.71 4.52 7.68
C LEU A 108 11.00 5.04 8.33
N ARG A 109 11.03 5.15 9.66
CA ARG A 109 12.23 5.56 10.41
C ARG A 109 13.40 4.59 10.22
N THR A 110 13.12 3.29 10.23
CA THR A 110 14.15 2.26 10.02
C THR A 110 14.73 2.33 8.61
N HIS A 111 13.87 2.53 7.60
CA HIS A 111 14.29 2.60 6.20
C HIS A 111 15.09 3.86 5.89
N THR A 112 14.65 5.02 6.36
CA THR A 112 15.28 6.32 6.08
C THR A 112 16.45 6.63 7.00
N GLY A 113 16.49 6.05 8.20
CA GLY A 113 17.42 6.43 9.26
C GLY A 113 17.15 7.81 9.88
N CYS A 114 16.08 8.49 9.49
CA CYS A 114 15.77 9.86 9.88
C CYS A 114 14.90 9.96 11.13
N LYS A 115 15.09 11.05 11.89
CA LYS A 115 14.20 11.44 13.00
C LYS A 115 13.03 12.25 12.44
N LEU A 116 11.95 11.56 12.09
CA LEU A 116 10.77 12.15 11.46
C LEU A 116 9.71 12.54 12.51
N ASP A 117 9.06 13.69 12.30
CA ASP A 117 7.85 14.11 13.00
C ASP A 117 6.64 13.46 12.32
N ILE A 118 6.00 12.50 12.99
CA ILE A 118 4.90 11.72 12.40
C ILE A 118 3.58 12.10 13.06
N GLU A 119 2.70 12.64 12.25
CA GLU A 119 1.32 12.94 12.62
C GLU A 119 0.37 11.91 12.01
N THR A 120 -0.71 11.58 12.72
CA THR A 120 -1.71 10.62 12.25
C THR A 120 -3.09 11.26 12.21
N CYS A 121 -3.86 10.97 11.16
CA CYS A 121 -5.26 11.33 11.09
C CYS A 121 -6.12 10.14 10.63
N SER A 122 -7.41 10.18 10.94
CA SER A 122 -8.34 9.09 10.57
C SER A 122 -9.74 9.61 10.23
N GLY A 123 -10.44 8.85 9.37
CA GLY A 123 -11.80 9.18 8.97
C GLY A 123 -11.90 10.55 8.29
N SER A 124 -12.75 11.43 8.82
CA SER A 124 -13.00 12.78 8.29
C SER A 124 -11.96 13.83 8.71
N SER A 125 -11.00 13.48 9.55
CA SER A 125 -9.98 14.42 10.04
C SER A 125 -8.79 14.61 9.08
N PHE A 126 -8.94 14.23 7.81
CA PHE A 126 -7.91 14.52 6.80
C PHE A 126 -7.77 16.04 6.63
N PRO A 127 -6.56 16.61 6.82
CA PRO A 127 -6.39 18.06 6.83
C PRO A 127 -6.57 18.67 5.45
N ALA A 128 -7.16 19.87 5.42
CA ALA A 128 -7.31 20.65 4.18
C ALA A 128 -5.97 21.27 3.72
N ASP A 129 -5.11 21.63 4.65
CA ASP A 129 -3.76 22.14 4.38
C ASP A 129 -2.74 21.02 4.58
N LEU A 130 -2.10 20.62 3.50
CA LEU A 130 -1.04 19.62 3.48
C LEU A 130 0.35 20.23 3.41
N SER A 131 0.47 21.54 3.24
CA SER A 131 1.74 22.24 3.07
C SER A 131 2.79 22.02 4.18
N PRO A 132 2.40 21.73 5.45
CA PRO A 132 3.38 21.42 6.50
C PRO A 132 4.06 20.06 6.34
N TYR A 133 3.54 19.16 5.48
CA TYR A 133 4.02 17.78 5.39
C TYR A 133 4.95 17.60 4.18
N ALA A 134 6.08 16.93 4.43
CA ALA A 134 7.00 16.49 3.37
C ALA A 134 6.39 15.39 2.50
N MET A 135 5.53 14.55 3.10
CA MET A 135 4.73 13.56 2.37
C MET A 135 3.53 13.07 3.16
N VAL A 136 2.58 12.45 2.45
CA VAL A 136 1.43 11.74 3.02
C VAL A 136 1.54 10.25 2.73
N ILE A 137 1.39 9.41 3.76
CA ILE A 137 1.26 7.95 3.62
C ILE A 137 -0.17 7.57 3.99
N HIS A 138 -1.00 7.25 2.99
CA HIS A 138 -2.42 6.98 3.15
C HIS A 138 -2.69 5.47 3.20
N CYS A 139 -3.66 5.02 3.99
CA CYS A 139 -4.09 3.62 3.96
C CYS A 139 -4.69 3.24 2.59
N GLY A 140 -4.99 1.95 2.39
CA GLY A 140 -5.60 1.46 1.14
C GLY A 140 -6.99 2.02 0.82
N GLY A 141 -7.64 2.71 1.76
CA GLY A 141 -8.94 3.34 1.55
C GLY A 141 -10.08 2.34 1.28
N CYS A 142 -10.02 1.14 1.87
CA CYS A 142 -10.99 0.07 1.61
C CYS A 142 -12.45 0.50 1.89
N THR A 143 -12.67 1.31 2.92
CA THR A 143 -13.98 1.83 3.31
C THR A 143 -14.31 3.20 2.71
N LEU A 144 -13.31 3.90 2.16
CA LEU A 144 -13.55 5.19 1.52
C LEU A 144 -14.26 5.03 0.17
N HIS A 145 -15.18 5.95 -0.10
CA HIS A 145 -15.74 6.09 -1.44
C HIS A 145 -14.66 6.55 -2.42
N GLU A 146 -14.75 6.13 -3.68
CA GLU A 146 -13.78 6.47 -4.73
C GLU A 146 -13.60 7.99 -4.89
N LYS A 147 -14.68 8.76 -4.85
CA LYS A 147 -14.63 10.22 -4.94
C LYS A 147 -13.80 10.86 -3.82
N GLU A 148 -13.95 10.37 -2.59
CA GLU A 148 -13.19 10.85 -1.45
C GLU A 148 -11.70 10.51 -1.60
N MET A 149 -11.36 9.29 -2.00
CA MET A 149 -9.98 8.90 -2.21
C MET A 149 -9.31 9.73 -3.32
N LYS A 150 -10.00 9.91 -4.45
CA LYS A 150 -9.53 10.77 -5.55
C LYS A 150 -9.37 12.21 -5.12
N HIS A 151 -10.29 12.72 -4.29
CA HIS A 151 -10.20 14.08 -3.76
C HIS A 151 -8.95 14.28 -2.91
N ARG A 152 -8.63 13.37 -1.98
CA ARG A 152 -7.41 13.43 -1.16
C ARG A 152 -6.13 13.39 -2.01
N ILE A 153 -6.10 12.53 -3.01
CA ILE A 153 -4.97 12.43 -3.96
C ILE A 153 -4.84 13.73 -4.77
N PHE A 154 -5.96 14.29 -5.23
CA PHE A 154 -5.99 15.57 -5.95
C PHE A 154 -5.51 16.72 -5.07
N MET A 155 -5.98 16.84 -3.82
CA MET A 155 -5.51 17.85 -2.87
C MET A 155 -4.00 17.79 -2.66
N ALA A 156 -3.44 16.58 -2.48
CA ALA A 156 -2.00 16.40 -2.33
C ALA A 156 -1.24 16.87 -3.59
N LYS A 157 -1.77 16.57 -4.79
CA LYS A 157 -1.19 17.03 -6.06
C LYS A 157 -1.20 18.54 -6.20
N GLU A 158 -2.35 19.19 -5.95
CA GLU A 158 -2.49 20.65 -6.06
C GLU A 158 -1.55 21.39 -5.11
N GLN A 159 -1.33 20.83 -3.91
CA GLN A 159 -0.43 21.39 -2.92
C GLN A 159 1.02 20.92 -3.10
N LYS A 160 1.31 20.13 -4.13
CA LYS A 160 2.64 19.58 -4.43
C LYS A 160 3.23 18.75 -3.29
N VAL A 161 2.38 18.09 -2.51
CA VAL A 161 2.78 17.20 -1.43
C VAL A 161 2.73 15.76 -1.96
N PRO A 162 3.83 15.02 -1.96
CA PRO A 162 3.86 13.62 -2.38
C PRO A 162 2.92 12.77 -1.52
N ILE A 163 2.17 11.89 -2.19
CA ILE A 163 1.27 10.96 -1.52
C ILE A 163 1.53 9.54 -2.01
N VAL A 164 1.56 8.60 -1.09
CA VAL A 164 1.69 7.16 -1.35
C VAL A 164 0.67 6.39 -0.51
N ASN A 165 0.30 5.17 -0.91
CA ASN A 165 -0.49 4.31 -0.03
C ASN A 165 0.36 3.26 0.68
N TYR A 166 -0.19 2.66 1.74
CA TYR A 166 0.49 1.64 2.56
C TYR A 166 1.04 0.49 1.73
N GLY A 167 0.27 -0.04 0.78
CA GLY A 167 0.70 -1.17 -0.04
C GLY A 167 1.90 -0.87 -0.91
N ILE A 168 1.91 0.29 -1.57
CA ILE A 168 3.04 0.72 -2.40
C ILE A 168 4.25 1.05 -1.53
N PHE A 169 4.06 1.72 -0.39
CA PHE A 169 5.14 1.99 0.57
C PHE A 169 5.77 0.69 1.07
N ILE A 170 4.97 -0.28 1.54
CA ILE A 170 5.47 -1.57 2.03
C ILE A 170 6.17 -2.35 0.92
N ALA A 171 5.61 -2.36 -0.30
CA ALA A 171 6.25 -2.99 -1.46
C ALA A 171 7.60 -2.34 -1.78
N TYR A 172 7.69 -1.01 -1.65
CA TYR A 172 8.90 -0.23 -1.92
C TYR A 172 10.03 -0.57 -0.95
N ILE A 173 9.77 -0.50 0.36
CA ILE A 173 10.79 -0.80 1.37
C ILE A 173 11.25 -2.27 1.38
N ASN A 174 10.44 -3.17 0.79
CA ASN A 174 10.80 -4.57 0.59
C ASN A 174 11.39 -4.86 -0.80
N GLY A 175 11.59 -3.85 -1.66
CA GLY A 175 12.20 -4.01 -2.98
C GLY A 175 11.33 -4.73 -4.02
N ILE A 176 10.02 -4.87 -3.79
CA ILE A 176 9.10 -5.64 -4.63
C ILE A 176 8.03 -4.79 -5.34
N VAL A 177 8.17 -3.47 -5.33
CA VAL A 177 7.18 -2.57 -5.94
C VAL A 177 6.99 -2.88 -7.43
N GLN A 178 8.08 -3.18 -8.14
CA GLN A 178 8.03 -3.50 -9.56
C GLN A 178 7.21 -4.76 -9.83
N ARG A 179 7.50 -5.86 -9.12
CA ARG A 179 6.76 -7.12 -9.21
C ARG A 179 5.28 -6.94 -8.85
N SER A 180 5.01 -6.23 -7.76
CA SER A 180 3.64 -6.07 -7.25
C SER A 180 2.74 -5.18 -8.10
N THR A 181 3.32 -4.40 -9.03
CA THR A 181 2.60 -3.51 -9.96
C THR A 181 2.72 -3.92 -11.42
N GLU A 182 3.48 -4.95 -11.73
CA GLU A 182 3.73 -5.40 -13.12
C GLU A 182 2.45 -5.73 -13.89
N LEU A 183 1.47 -6.33 -13.22
CA LEU A 183 0.17 -6.68 -13.83
C LEU A 183 -0.65 -5.46 -14.30
N PHE A 184 -0.29 -4.25 -13.86
CA PHE A 184 -0.96 -2.99 -14.24
C PHE A 184 -0.18 -2.19 -15.28
N ARG A 185 0.97 -2.65 -15.73
CA ARG A 185 1.66 -2.04 -16.87
C ARG A 185 0.84 -2.33 -18.10
N ASP A 186 0.38 -1.30 -18.77
CA ASP A 186 -0.31 -1.44 -20.05
C ASP A 186 0.59 -2.24 -21.01
N LYS A 187 0.02 -3.31 -21.57
CA LYS A 187 0.61 -4.06 -22.68
C LYS A 187 0.43 -3.27 -23.96
#